data_f045baaee308e62fd9880395202da78f
#
_entry.id   f045baaee308e62fd9880395202da78f
#
_cell.length_a   1.000
_cell.length_b   1.000
_cell.length_c   1.000
_cell.angle_alpha   90.00
_cell.angle_beta   90.00
_cell.angle_gamma   90.00
#
_symmetry.space_group_name_H-M   'P 1'
#
loop_
_entity.id
_entity.type
_entity.pdbx_description
1 polymer ?
#
loop_
_entity_poly.entity_id
_entity_poly.type
_entity_poly.pdbx_seq_one_letter_code
_entity_poly.pdbx_strand_id
1 'polypeptide(L)'
;MEEFYSNIGRVNHIAIAVPNITKASDMWQKALGANVSKPQTLPEHGVKVVFIESPNTKVELLEPLNENSPISKFLIKNPNGGMHHICYEVGDLKSASKQLKEVGASILGDGNPKIGAHGNPVIFLKPTDFSGTLIELEEVK
;
A
#
# COMPACT_ATOMS: atom_id res chain seq x y z
N MET A 1 -2.02 -0.65 -30.48
CA MET A 1 -2.13 -0.78 -29.94
C MET A 1 -2.58 -0.82 -29.11
N GLU A 2 -2.49 -0.72 -28.53
CA GLU A 2 -3.00 -0.74 -27.77
C GLU A 2 -3.32 -0.68 -26.89
N GLU A 3 -3.10 -0.53 -26.85
CA GLU A 3 -3.53 -0.25 -25.94
C GLU A 3 -4.33 -0.55 -25.09
N PHE A 4 -4.93 -0.36 -25.00
CA PHE A 4 -5.91 -0.74 -24.32
C PHE A 4 -5.82 -1.14 -22.95
N TYR A 5 -4.89 -1.04 -22.31
CA TYR A 5 -4.63 -1.43 -20.93
C TYR A 5 -4.71 -0.22 -20.03
N SER A 6 -5.04 -0.42 -18.75
CA SER A 6 -4.94 0.64 -17.77
C SER A 6 -3.47 0.88 -17.48
N ASN A 7 -3.00 2.05 -17.85
CA ASN A 7 -1.67 2.48 -17.46
C ASN A 7 -1.67 2.90 -16.00
N ILE A 8 -0.53 2.78 -15.34
CA ILE A 8 -0.42 3.32 -13.99
C ILE A 8 -0.55 4.83 -14.04
N GLY A 9 -1.28 5.35 -13.08
CA GLY A 9 -1.45 6.77 -12.88
C GLY A 9 -0.45 7.29 -11.85
N ARG A 10 -0.93 8.19 -11.01
CA ARG A 10 -0.08 8.79 -9.99
C ARG A 10 0.20 7.83 -8.85
N VAL A 11 1.22 8.13 -8.06
CA VAL A 11 1.44 7.45 -6.79
C VAL A 11 0.35 7.90 -5.82
N ASN A 12 -0.49 6.97 -5.40
CA ASN A 12 -1.54 7.28 -4.44
C ASN A 12 -0.94 7.47 -3.05
N HIS A 13 -0.05 6.55 -2.65
CA HIS A 13 0.64 6.66 -1.37
C HIS A 13 1.88 5.79 -1.35
N ILE A 14 2.76 6.10 -0.41
CA ILE A 14 3.92 5.29 -0.05
C ILE A 14 3.64 4.77 1.35
N ALA A 15 3.71 3.46 1.54
CA ALA A 15 3.39 2.84 2.81
C ALA A 15 4.64 2.45 3.56
N ILE A 16 4.70 2.83 4.83
CA ILE A 16 5.81 2.56 5.73
C ILE A 16 5.29 1.77 6.92
N ALA A 17 5.87 0.58 7.15
CA ALA A 17 5.54 -0.23 8.31
C ALA A 17 6.27 0.32 9.52
N VAL A 18 5.55 0.42 10.64
CA VAL A 18 6.12 0.97 11.88
C VAL A 18 5.76 0.06 13.05
N PRO A 19 6.67 -0.10 14.03
CA PRO A 19 6.37 -0.93 15.20
C PRO A 19 5.43 -0.25 16.20
N ASN A 20 5.35 1.09 16.17
CA ASN A 20 4.50 1.85 17.08
C ASN A 20 4.01 3.11 16.38
N ILE A 21 2.75 3.08 15.97
CA ILE A 21 2.20 4.15 15.13
C ILE A 21 2.04 5.46 15.89
N THR A 22 1.82 5.40 17.20
CA THR A 22 1.71 6.61 18.02
C THR A 22 3.04 7.34 18.09
N LYS A 23 4.12 6.59 18.35
CA LYS A 23 5.47 7.17 18.37
C LYS A 23 5.89 7.68 17.00
N ALA A 24 5.60 6.92 15.95
CA ALA A 24 5.92 7.32 14.60
C ALA A 24 5.18 8.60 14.21
N SER A 25 3.87 8.65 14.47
CA SER A 25 3.05 9.84 14.17
C SER A 25 3.58 11.08 14.89
N ASP A 26 3.96 10.92 16.15
CA ASP A 26 4.49 12.01 16.96
C ASP A 26 5.80 12.55 16.36
N MET A 27 6.69 11.65 15.94
CA MET A 27 7.95 12.06 15.34
C MET A 27 7.76 12.77 14.00
N TRP A 28 6.86 12.24 13.16
CA TRP A 28 6.56 12.89 11.88
C TRP A 28 5.98 14.29 12.07
N GLN A 29 5.11 14.47 13.08
CA GLN A 29 4.54 15.77 13.40
C GLN A 29 5.61 16.74 13.91
N LYS A 30 6.40 16.31 14.88
CA LYS A 30 7.35 17.19 15.56
C LYS A 30 8.58 17.50 14.73
N ALA A 31 9.13 16.49 14.06
CA ALA A 31 10.38 16.66 13.32
C ALA A 31 10.16 17.20 11.91
N LEU A 32 9.05 16.80 11.26
CA LEU A 32 8.81 17.13 9.85
C LEU A 32 7.62 18.06 9.64
N GLY A 33 6.94 18.44 10.71
CA GLY A 33 5.76 19.29 10.59
C GLY A 33 4.60 18.64 9.85
N ALA A 34 4.55 17.30 9.85
CA ALA A 34 3.56 16.55 9.08
C ALA A 34 2.17 16.69 9.70
N ASN A 35 1.16 16.68 8.83
CA ASN A 35 -0.23 16.66 9.24
C ASN A 35 -0.72 15.21 9.21
N VAL A 36 -0.88 14.60 10.38
CA VAL A 36 -1.19 13.17 10.51
C VAL A 36 -2.68 13.00 10.77
N SER A 37 -3.32 12.13 10.00
CA SER A 37 -4.75 11.83 10.14
C SER A 37 -5.04 11.08 11.43
N LYS A 38 -6.33 10.96 11.76
CA LYS A 38 -6.76 10.07 12.83
C LYS A 38 -6.48 8.62 12.46
N PRO A 39 -6.16 7.76 13.44
CA PRO A 39 -5.95 6.34 13.15
C PRO A 39 -7.22 5.67 12.63
N GLN A 40 -7.03 4.74 11.71
CA GLN A 40 -8.09 3.92 11.16
C GLN A 40 -7.67 2.47 11.30
N THR A 41 -8.55 1.63 11.84
CA THR A 41 -8.28 0.21 11.97
C THR A 41 -8.87 -0.54 10.77
N LEU A 42 -8.05 -1.37 10.14
CA LEU A 42 -8.46 -2.18 8.99
C LEU A 42 -8.29 -3.66 9.34
N PRO A 43 -9.30 -4.27 10.00
CA PRO A 43 -9.16 -5.66 10.46
C PRO A 43 -8.92 -6.65 9.32
N GLU A 44 -9.50 -6.42 8.16
CA GLU A 44 -9.35 -7.31 7.00
C GLU A 44 -7.91 -7.34 6.49
N HIS A 45 -7.16 -6.26 6.72
CA HIS A 45 -5.76 -6.15 6.34
C HIS A 45 -4.83 -6.38 7.53
N GLY A 46 -5.39 -6.52 8.73
CA GLY A 46 -4.62 -6.76 9.95
C GLY A 46 -3.77 -5.60 10.40
N VAL A 47 -4.17 -4.36 10.10
CA VAL A 47 -3.35 -3.18 10.38
C VAL A 47 -4.17 -2.02 10.94
N LYS A 48 -3.47 -1.14 11.64
CA LYS A 48 -3.92 0.20 11.99
C LYS A 48 -3.10 1.16 11.14
N VAL A 49 -3.76 2.17 10.57
CA VAL A 49 -3.09 3.10 9.66
C VAL A 49 -3.36 4.54 10.03
N VAL A 50 -2.41 5.42 9.68
CA VAL A 50 -2.62 6.86 9.60
C VAL A 50 -2.09 7.32 8.25
N PHE A 51 -2.62 8.46 7.78
CA PHE A 51 -2.16 9.07 6.54
C PHE A 51 -1.54 10.43 6.82
N ILE A 52 -0.46 10.71 6.10
CA ILE A 52 0.27 11.97 6.14
C ILE A 52 0.15 12.57 4.74
N GLU A 53 -0.55 13.71 4.63
CA GLU A 53 -0.71 14.38 3.33
C GLU A 53 0.52 15.20 3.03
N SER A 54 1.02 15.10 1.81
CA SER A 54 2.02 16.00 1.29
C SER A 54 1.52 16.59 -0.03
N PRO A 55 2.16 17.64 -0.58
CA PRO A 55 1.61 18.30 -1.78
C PRO A 55 1.42 17.41 -2.99
N ASN A 56 2.21 16.36 -3.13
CA ASN A 56 2.20 15.52 -4.34
C ASN A 56 1.74 14.08 -4.10
N THR A 57 1.62 13.63 -2.86
CA THR A 57 1.12 12.29 -2.54
C THR A 57 0.85 12.19 -1.05
N LYS A 58 0.66 11.00 -0.54
CA LYS A 58 0.53 10.73 0.91
C LYS A 58 1.47 9.63 1.32
N VAL A 59 1.80 9.64 2.59
CA VAL A 59 2.49 8.53 3.24
C VAL A 59 1.49 7.83 4.16
N GLU A 60 1.45 6.51 4.10
CA GLU A 60 0.65 5.70 4.99
C GLU A 60 1.57 5.03 5.99
N LEU A 61 1.32 5.23 7.28
CA LEU A 61 2.04 4.48 8.32
C LEU A 61 1.16 3.32 8.73
N LEU A 62 1.75 2.12 8.80
CA LEU A 62 1.05 0.87 9.08
C LEU A 62 1.62 0.23 10.32
N GLU A 63 0.76 -0.08 11.30
CA GLU A 63 1.14 -0.85 12.48
C GLU A 63 0.35 -2.17 12.48
N PRO A 64 0.97 -3.32 12.77
CA PRO A 64 0.23 -4.58 12.82
C PRO A 64 -0.75 -4.60 13.98
N LEU A 65 -1.95 -5.15 13.76
CA LEU A 65 -2.94 -5.30 14.83
C LEU A 65 -2.56 -6.43 15.80
N ASN A 66 -1.86 -7.45 15.27
CA ASN A 66 -1.43 -8.59 16.06
C ASN A 66 -0.31 -9.32 15.31
N GLU A 67 0.22 -10.37 15.92
CA GLU A 67 1.35 -11.11 15.35
C GLU A 67 1.01 -11.86 14.06
N ASN A 68 -0.26 -12.06 13.76
CA ASN A 68 -0.71 -12.71 12.53
C ASN A 68 -0.84 -11.75 11.36
N SER A 69 -0.62 -10.45 11.58
CA SER A 69 -0.68 -9.45 10.52
C SER A 69 0.42 -9.70 9.47
N PRO A 70 0.14 -9.49 8.18
CA PRO A 70 1.18 -9.58 7.15
C PRO A 70 2.38 -8.66 7.42
N ILE A 71 2.15 -7.53 8.12
CA ILE A 71 3.19 -6.56 8.46
C ILE A 71 4.11 -7.10 9.54
N SER A 72 3.64 -8.02 10.38
CA SER A 72 4.45 -8.54 11.49
C SER A 72 5.71 -9.24 11.01
N LYS A 73 5.64 -10.02 9.93
CA LYS A 73 6.83 -10.68 9.36
C LYS A 73 7.83 -9.65 8.82
N PHE A 74 7.32 -8.60 8.20
CA PHE A 74 8.17 -7.52 7.70
C PHE A 74 8.94 -6.86 8.85
N LEU A 75 8.25 -6.62 9.97
CA LEU A 75 8.86 -5.96 11.12
C LEU A 75 9.85 -6.85 11.86
N ILE A 76 9.71 -8.17 11.79
CA ILE A 76 10.72 -9.07 12.33
C ILE A 76 12.06 -8.85 11.65
N LYS A 77 12.05 -8.66 10.33
CA LYS A 77 13.27 -8.40 9.56
C LYS A 77 13.69 -6.93 9.61
N ASN A 78 12.75 -6.04 9.92
CA ASN A 78 12.98 -4.60 9.94
C ASN A 78 12.41 -4.02 11.23
N PRO A 79 13.06 -4.27 12.38
CA PRO A 79 12.46 -3.96 13.68
C PRO A 79 12.23 -2.47 13.93
N ASN A 80 12.93 -1.60 13.21
CA ASN A 80 12.72 -0.16 13.32
C ASN A 80 11.73 0.37 12.29
N GLY A 81 11.12 -0.53 11.51
CA GLY A 81 10.23 -0.15 10.42
C GLY A 81 10.93 -0.04 9.09
N GLY A 82 10.20 0.39 8.09
CA GLY A 82 10.75 0.58 6.75
C GLY A 82 9.67 0.70 5.71
N MET A 83 10.06 1.08 4.50
CA MET A 83 9.12 1.18 3.38
C MET A 83 8.58 -0.20 3.05
N HIS A 84 7.25 -0.32 3.03
CA HIS A 84 6.57 -1.60 2.81
C HIS A 84 6.07 -1.75 1.38
N HIS A 85 5.41 -0.74 0.85
CA HIS A 85 4.91 -0.80 -0.53
C HIS A 85 4.65 0.59 -1.09
N ILE A 86 4.47 0.63 -2.42
CA ILE A 86 4.08 1.84 -3.14
C ILE A 86 2.74 1.52 -3.82
N CYS A 87 1.76 2.41 -3.69
CA CYS A 87 0.47 2.27 -4.32
C CYS A 87 0.34 3.21 -5.49
N TYR A 88 0.03 2.66 -6.67
CA TYR A 88 -0.26 3.43 -7.87
C TYR A 88 -1.75 3.35 -8.18
N GLU A 89 -2.29 4.41 -8.76
CA GLU A 89 -3.68 4.44 -9.20
C GLU A 89 -3.81 3.89 -10.61
N VAL A 90 -4.88 3.15 -10.86
CA VAL A 90 -5.24 2.69 -12.20
C VAL A 90 -6.73 3.00 -12.44
N GLY A 91 -7.10 3.18 -13.70
CA GLY A 91 -8.49 3.46 -14.04
C GLY A 91 -9.38 2.25 -14.07
N ASP A 92 -8.82 1.08 -14.37
CA ASP A 92 -9.58 -0.16 -14.51
C ASP A 92 -8.72 -1.34 -14.05
N LEU A 93 -9.04 -1.84 -12.87
CA LEU A 93 -8.26 -2.92 -12.24
C LEU A 93 -8.39 -4.23 -13.01
N LYS A 94 -9.55 -4.47 -13.62
CA LYS A 94 -9.77 -5.67 -14.42
C LYS A 94 -8.85 -5.71 -15.63
N SER A 95 -8.74 -4.59 -16.34
CA SER A 95 -7.83 -4.47 -17.49
C SER A 95 -6.38 -4.59 -17.06
N ALA A 96 -6.01 -3.96 -15.95
CA ALA A 96 -4.65 -4.07 -15.41
C ALA A 96 -4.33 -5.51 -15.05
N SER A 97 -5.25 -6.23 -14.42
CA SER A 97 -5.05 -7.63 -14.05
C SER A 97 -4.85 -8.51 -15.28
N LYS A 98 -5.63 -8.27 -16.33
CA LYS A 98 -5.51 -9.01 -17.58
C LYS A 98 -4.13 -8.79 -18.20
N GLN A 99 -3.69 -7.53 -18.26
CA GLN A 99 -2.38 -7.20 -18.82
C GLN A 99 -1.25 -7.85 -18.03
N LEU A 100 -1.34 -7.84 -16.70
CA LEU A 100 -0.35 -8.48 -15.86
C LEU A 100 -0.23 -9.96 -16.16
N LYS A 101 -1.36 -10.66 -16.28
CA LYS A 101 -1.37 -12.09 -16.59
C LYS A 101 -0.78 -12.37 -17.95
N GLU A 102 -1.07 -11.53 -18.94
CA GLU A 102 -0.56 -11.71 -20.30
C GLU A 102 0.96 -11.62 -20.39
N VAL A 103 1.58 -10.82 -19.54
CA VAL A 103 3.04 -10.70 -19.51
C VAL A 103 3.71 -11.59 -18.47
N GLY A 104 2.93 -12.43 -17.79
CA GLY A 104 3.47 -13.39 -16.83
C GLY A 104 3.72 -12.83 -15.43
N ALA A 105 3.22 -11.65 -15.13
CA ALA A 105 3.32 -11.10 -13.78
C ALA A 105 2.26 -11.71 -12.87
N SER A 106 2.54 -11.78 -11.58
CA SER A 106 1.68 -12.45 -10.62
C SER A 106 1.00 -11.46 -9.68
N ILE A 107 -0.30 -11.70 -9.47
CA ILE A 107 -1.09 -10.98 -8.45
C ILE A 107 -1.09 -11.85 -7.21
N LEU A 108 -0.82 -11.26 -6.05
CA LEU A 108 -0.76 -12.00 -4.79
C LEU A 108 -2.17 -12.42 -4.34
N GLY A 109 -2.22 -13.47 -3.53
CA GLY A 109 -3.46 -14.00 -3.00
C GLY A 109 -4.20 -14.80 -4.05
N ASP A 110 -5.54 -14.70 -4.05
CA ASP A 110 -6.40 -15.44 -4.99
C ASP A 110 -6.57 -14.70 -6.33
N GLY A 111 -5.95 -13.55 -6.49
CA GLY A 111 -6.04 -12.74 -7.70
C GLY A 111 -7.27 -11.83 -7.73
N ASN A 112 -8.14 -11.91 -6.74
CA ASN A 112 -9.33 -11.07 -6.67
C ASN A 112 -9.05 -9.79 -5.90
N PRO A 113 -9.59 -8.64 -6.32
CA PRO A 113 -9.42 -7.40 -5.59
C PRO A 113 -10.00 -7.46 -4.20
N LYS A 114 -9.38 -6.72 -3.28
CA LYS A 114 -9.88 -6.48 -1.93
C LYS A 114 -10.18 -4.99 -1.82
N ILE A 115 -10.92 -4.61 -0.79
CA ILE A 115 -11.22 -3.19 -0.54
C ILE A 115 -10.11 -2.61 0.35
N GLY A 116 -9.48 -1.55 -0.10
CA GLY A 116 -8.41 -0.88 0.65
C GLY A 116 -8.91 0.22 1.57
N ALA A 117 -7.97 0.98 2.12
CA ALA A 117 -8.23 2.00 3.13
C ALA A 117 -9.16 3.12 2.65
N HIS A 118 -9.16 3.39 1.35
CA HIS A 118 -9.98 4.45 0.76
C HIS A 118 -11.32 3.95 0.24
N GLY A 119 -11.64 2.67 0.46
CA GLY A 119 -12.91 2.10 -0.01
C GLY A 119 -12.89 1.67 -1.47
N ASN A 120 -11.75 1.70 -2.12
CA ASN A 120 -11.58 1.31 -3.52
C ASN A 120 -11.00 -0.09 -3.64
N PRO A 121 -11.27 -0.80 -4.75
CA PRO A 121 -10.66 -2.10 -4.99
C PRO A 121 -9.14 -1.97 -5.17
N VAL A 122 -8.40 -2.91 -4.60
CA VAL A 122 -6.94 -2.95 -4.71
C VAL A 122 -6.47 -4.38 -4.99
N ILE A 123 -5.30 -4.49 -5.64
CA ILE A 123 -4.54 -5.74 -5.75
C ILE A 123 -3.10 -5.46 -5.39
N PHE A 124 -2.40 -6.51 -4.95
CA PHE A 124 -0.96 -6.45 -4.67
C PHE A 124 -0.23 -7.36 -5.65
N LEU A 125 0.94 -6.91 -6.09
CA LEU A 125 1.73 -7.60 -7.11
C LEU A 125 2.95 -8.23 -6.46
N LYS A 126 3.39 -9.37 -7.03
CA LYS A 126 4.54 -10.10 -6.51
C LYS A 126 5.81 -9.26 -6.61
N PRO A 127 6.51 -9.04 -5.48
CA PRO A 127 7.69 -8.15 -5.51
C PRO A 127 8.80 -8.59 -6.45
N THR A 128 8.99 -9.89 -6.65
CA THR A 128 10.05 -10.37 -7.55
C THR A 128 9.82 -9.97 -9.00
N ASP A 129 8.59 -9.64 -9.37
CA ASP A 129 8.27 -9.16 -10.72
C ASP A 129 8.52 -7.67 -10.88
N PHE A 130 8.72 -6.95 -9.78
CA PHE A 130 8.80 -5.49 -9.78
C PHE A 130 9.98 -5.00 -8.95
N SER A 131 11.15 -5.53 -9.27
CA SER A 131 12.44 -5.07 -8.73
C SER A 131 12.54 -5.20 -7.21
N GLY A 132 11.88 -6.23 -6.65
CA GLY A 132 11.90 -6.46 -5.21
C GLY A 132 10.98 -5.57 -4.41
N THR A 133 10.09 -4.82 -5.09
CA THR A 133 9.21 -3.86 -4.45
C THR A 133 7.77 -4.37 -4.48
N LEU A 134 7.11 -4.38 -3.32
CA LEU A 134 5.69 -4.69 -3.26
C LEU A 134 4.92 -3.52 -3.86
N ILE A 135 4.14 -3.79 -4.89
CA ILE A 135 3.33 -2.79 -5.57
C ILE A 135 1.86 -3.05 -5.28
N GLU A 136 1.16 -2.01 -4.92
CA GLU A 136 -0.31 -2.03 -4.78
C GLU A 136 -0.89 -1.23 -5.93
N LEU A 137 -1.96 -1.74 -6.55
CA LEU A 137 -2.73 -0.98 -7.54
C LEU A 137 -4.11 -0.73 -6.96
N GLU A 138 -4.52 0.53 -6.98
CA GLU A 138 -5.83 0.95 -6.47
C GLU A 138 -6.65 1.53 -7.62
N GLU A 139 -7.87 1.01 -7.80
CA GLU A 139 -8.76 1.52 -8.83
C GLU A 139 -9.37 2.84 -8.39
N VAL A 140 -9.17 3.87 -9.20
CA VAL A 140 -9.81 5.18 -8.98
C VAL A 140 -10.55 5.59 -10.24
N LYS A 141 -11.73 6.19 -10.07
CA LYS A 141 -12.57 6.58 -11.19
C LYS A 141 -12.83 8.07 -11.21
#